data_48e07cfa614a1d3f8a3c078aa7e1d60c
#
_entry.id   48e07cfa614a1d3f8a3c078aa7e1d60c
#
_cell.length_a   1.000
_cell.length_b   1.000
_cell.length_c   1.000
_cell.angle_alpha   90.00
_cell.angle_beta   90.00
_cell.angle_gamma   90.00
#
_symmetry.space_group_name_H-M   'P 1'
#
loop_
_entity.id
_entity.type
_entity.pdbx_description
1 polymer ?
#
loop_
_entity_poly.entity_id
_entity_poly.type
_entity_poly.pdbx_seq_one_letter_code
_entity_poly.pdbx_strand_id
1 'polypeptide(L)'
;FAIHTARKRLLGIENIKPFVVQNLGKYERQVWQAAEFGDNAEPVLRAYRGFMLDLYHADILEGYVWLHGVKAGRMVHVGTVDSPVVRADVTHMIAEFRRAIGAGSAARVKGIDVLGWDFALDMQETVKQEAAAAGVDVKFIRIPREVLEKKAVDQGDIRFFELAALAVEVRGVKRDVTVELSDFMVPRDDVPQDVIHAVKHWADWIDYWAIDFNYRDDTFHNEWQSYRTRRDRALQLSVTHAYHEPGDYTVVIKVIDILGNDTTKAVPVKVR
;
A
#
# COMPACT_ATOMS: atom_id res chain seq x y z
N PHE A 1 2.30 11.67 8.01
CA PHE A 1 3.60 12.36 8.23
C PHE A 1 3.92 12.55 9.73
N ALA A 2 3.03 13.19 10.51
CA ALA A 2 3.30 13.50 11.94
C ALA A 2 3.68 12.27 12.79
N ILE A 3 2.95 11.16 12.63
CA ILE A 3 3.22 9.90 13.35
C ILE A 3 4.59 9.33 12.97
N HIS A 4 4.96 9.35 11.70
CA HIS A 4 6.27 8.88 11.25
C HIS A 4 7.40 9.74 11.81
N THR A 5 7.21 11.07 11.82
CA THR A 5 8.17 11.99 12.44
C THR A 5 8.33 11.74 13.95
N ALA A 6 7.23 11.54 14.67
CA ALA A 6 7.25 11.24 16.10
C ALA A 6 7.97 9.90 16.37
N ARG A 7 7.64 8.84 15.61
CA ARG A 7 8.28 7.54 15.73
C ARG A 7 9.79 7.63 15.47
N LYS A 8 10.20 8.30 14.38
CA LYS A 8 11.60 8.54 14.05
C LYS A 8 12.35 9.25 15.18
N ARG A 9 11.74 10.29 15.78
CA ARG A 9 12.34 11.02 16.92
C ARG A 9 12.51 10.11 18.14
N LEU A 10 11.49 9.33 18.49
CA LEU A 10 11.54 8.40 19.62
C LEU A 10 12.64 7.35 19.41
N LEU A 11 12.69 6.72 18.21
CA LEU A 11 13.71 5.71 17.90
C LEU A 11 15.14 6.26 17.86
N GLY A 12 15.31 7.57 17.72
CA GLY A 12 16.61 8.25 17.81
C GLY A 12 17.08 8.55 19.23
N ILE A 13 16.29 8.24 20.28
CA ILE A 13 16.65 8.43 21.68
C ILE A 13 17.46 7.21 22.16
N GLU A 14 18.66 7.44 22.66
CA GLU A 14 19.48 6.38 23.21
C GLU A 14 18.80 5.70 24.42
N ASN A 15 18.80 4.37 24.45
CA ASN A 15 18.15 3.55 25.48
C ASN A 15 16.64 3.80 25.65
N ILE A 16 15.93 4.18 24.58
CA ILE A 16 14.47 4.31 24.60
C ILE A 16 13.80 3.01 25.03
N LYS A 17 12.83 3.11 25.93
CA LYS A 17 12.01 1.94 26.29
C LYS A 17 11.14 1.49 25.10
N PRO A 18 10.86 0.19 24.98
CA PRO A 18 9.91 -0.30 23.99
C PRO A 18 8.60 0.46 24.02
N PHE A 19 8.08 0.84 22.87
CA PHE A 19 6.80 1.52 22.73
C PHE A 19 6.03 0.94 21.55
N VAL A 20 4.71 1.10 21.57
CA VAL A 20 3.81 0.61 20.52
C VAL A 20 3.18 1.80 19.81
N VAL A 21 3.16 1.73 18.49
CA VAL A 21 2.39 2.66 17.65
C VAL A 21 1.14 1.90 17.16
N GLN A 22 -0.01 2.28 17.65
CA GLN A 22 -1.28 1.66 17.30
C GLN A 22 -2.03 2.51 16.28
N ASN A 23 -2.60 1.86 15.28
CA ASN A 23 -3.50 2.49 14.33
C ASN A 23 -4.95 2.27 14.77
N LEU A 24 -5.59 3.33 15.23
CA LEU A 24 -7.01 3.31 15.63
C LEU A 24 -7.98 3.42 14.43
N GLY A 25 -7.48 3.57 13.21
CA GLY A 25 -8.30 3.75 12.01
C GLY A 25 -9.26 2.60 11.69
N LYS A 26 -9.01 1.41 12.23
CA LYS A 26 -10.00 0.32 12.17
C LYS A 26 -11.28 0.63 12.97
N TYR A 27 -11.19 1.44 14.03
CA TYR A 27 -12.35 1.87 14.81
C TYR A 27 -13.26 2.85 14.07
N GLU A 28 -12.69 3.77 13.33
CA GLU A 28 -13.44 4.76 12.56
C GLU A 28 -14.20 4.09 11.39
N ARG A 29 -13.67 2.98 10.88
CA ARG A 29 -14.33 2.15 9.84
C ARG A 29 -15.52 1.34 10.38
N GLN A 30 -15.64 1.16 11.68
CA GLN A 30 -16.70 0.33 12.29
C GLN A 30 -18.12 0.84 11.96
N VAL A 31 -18.28 2.11 11.70
CA VAL A 31 -19.58 2.67 11.27
C VAL A 31 -20.05 2.00 9.96
N TRP A 32 -19.13 1.79 9.03
CA TRP A 32 -19.41 1.08 7.78
C TRP A 32 -19.45 -0.44 7.96
N GLN A 33 -18.55 -1.00 8.80
CA GLN A 33 -18.50 -2.43 9.11
C GLN A 33 -19.77 -2.93 9.83
N ALA A 34 -20.27 -2.19 10.82
CA ALA A 34 -21.50 -2.56 11.53
C ALA A 34 -22.71 -2.62 10.62
N ALA A 35 -22.70 -1.86 9.53
CA ALA A 35 -23.75 -1.85 8.53
C ALA A 35 -23.58 -2.99 7.49
N GLU A 36 -22.38 -3.53 7.31
CA GLU A 36 -22.06 -4.58 6.35
C GLU A 36 -22.56 -5.97 6.81
N PHE A 37 -22.69 -6.18 8.13
CA PHE A 37 -23.14 -7.47 8.72
C PHE A 37 -24.64 -7.53 9.07
N GLY A 38 -25.41 -6.51 8.73
CA GLY A 38 -26.87 -6.47 8.98
C GLY A 38 -27.69 -6.97 7.80
N ASP A 39 -29.01 -7.12 8.03
CA ASP A 39 -30.01 -7.54 7.02
C ASP A 39 -30.07 -6.58 5.79
N ASN A 40 -29.37 -5.43 5.84
CA ASN A 40 -29.30 -4.40 4.81
C ASN A 40 -27.88 -4.23 4.22
N ALA A 41 -27.05 -5.28 4.18
CA ALA A 41 -25.65 -5.18 3.71
C ALA A 41 -25.49 -4.60 2.29
N GLU A 42 -26.30 -5.07 1.33
CA GLU A 42 -26.22 -4.63 -0.07
C GLU A 42 -26.48 -3.11 -0.29
N PRO A 43 -27.55 -2.52 0.26
CA PRO A 43 -27.77 -1.07 0.13
C PRO A 43 -26.63 -0.25 0.77
N VAL A 44 -26.11 -0.69 1.90
CA VAL A 44 -25.02 -0.01 2.60
C VAL A 44 -23.71 -0.11 1.82
N LEU A 45 -23.39 -1.28 1.28
CA LEU A 45 -22.21 -1.48 0.44
C LEU A 45 -22.28 -0.63 -0.84
N ARG A 46 -23.48 -0.51 -1.43
CA ARG A 46 -23.70 0.36 -2.59
C ARG A 46 -23.51 1.83 -2.22
N ALA A 47 -24.02 2.27 -1.08
CA ALA A 47 -23.85 3.64 -0.59
C ALA A 47 -22.39 3.95 -0.30
N TYR A 48 -21.67 3.03 0.33
CA TYR A 48 -20.23 3.11 0.58
C TYR A 48 -19.44 3.24 -0.73
N ARG A 49 -19.69 2.34 -1.69
CA ARG A 49 -19.02 2.39 -3.00
C ARG A 49 -19.30 3.70 -3.72
N GLY A 50 -20.56 4.15 -3.72
CA GLY A 50 -20.95 5.44 -4.33
C GLY A 50 -20.23 6.62 -3.69
N PHE A 51 -20.13 6.65 -2.36
CA PHE A 51 -19.42 7.68 -1.62
C PHE A 51 -17.91 7.69 -1.96
N MET A 52 -17.26 6.53 -2.03
CA MET A 52 -15.84 6.45 -2.41
C MET A 52 -15.59 6.86 -3.85
N LEU A 53 -16.49 6.49 -4.78
CA LEU A 53 -16.39 6.89 -6.18
C LEU A 53 -16.57 8.40 -6.35
N ASP A 54 -17.50 9.02 -5.62
CA ASP A 54 -17.70 10.47 -5.63
C ASP A 54 -16.45 11.21 -5.15
N LEU A 55 -15.87 10.81 -4.02
CA LEU A 55 -14.60 11.36 -3.51
C LEU A 55 -13.42 11.14 -4.45
N TYR A 56 -13.40 10.02 -5.16
CA TYR A 56 -12.39 9.73 -6.16
C TYR A 56 -12.63 10.42 -7.50
N HIS A 57 -13.77 11.10 -7.66
CA HIS A 57 -14.25 11.72 -8.90
C HIS A 57 -14.37 10.72 -10.06
N ALA A 58 -14.99 9.59 -9.78
CA ALA A 58 -15.29 8.54 -10.74
C ALA A 58 -16.80 8.42 -10.98
N ASP A 59 -17.19 8.22 -12.23
CA ASP A 59 -18.57 7.93 -12.59
C ASP A 59 -18.94 6.50 -12.18
N ILE A 60 -20.15 6.30 -11.66
CA ILE A 60 -20.64 4.99 -11.24
C ILE A 60 -20.84 4.10 -12.48
N LEU A 61 -20.41 2.86 -12.39
CA LEU A 61 -20.58 1.82 -13.40
C LEU A 61 -21.52 0.74 -12.86
N GLU A 62 -22.59 0.43 -13.59
CA GLU A 62 -23.56 -0.60 -13.23
C GLU A 62 -23.39 -1.88 -14.08
N GLY A 63 -23.85 -3.01 -13.55
CA GLY A 63 -23.86 -4.29 -14.26
C GLY A 63 -22.58 -5.12 -14.11
N TYR A 64 -21.66 -4.71 -13.22
CA TYR A 64 -20.42 -5.40 -12.90
C TYR A 64 -20.35 -5.75 -11.42
N VAL A 65 -19.65 -6.86 -11.11
CA VAL A 65 -19.48 -7.35 -9.73
C VAL A 65 -18.23 -6.73 -9.08
N TRP A 66 -17.15 -6.64 -9.85
CA TRP A 66 -15.84 -6.21 -9.37
C TRP A 66 -15.48 -4.78 -9.79
N LEU A 67 -16.10 -4.25 -10.83
CA LEU A 67 -15.79 -2.94 -11.39
C LEU A 67 -16.95 -1.99 -11.14
N HIS A 68 -16.75 -1.00 -10.28
CA HIS A 68 -17.81 -0.18 -9.68
C HIS A 68 -17.92 1.20 -10.31
N GLY A 69 -16.88 1.68 -10.99
CA GLY A 69 -16.86 3.01 -11.60
C GLY A 69 -15.89 3.15 -12.75
N VAL A 70 -15.88 4.35 -13.36
CA VAL A 70 -14.94 4.75 -14.42
C VAL A 70 -14.40 6.14 -14.13
N LYS A 71 -13.10 6.33 -14.27
CA LYS A 71 -12.41 7.63 -14.17
C LYS A 71 -11.34 7.75 -15.25
N ALA A 72 -11.37 8.83 -16.02
CA ALA A 72 -10.33 9.15 -17.03
C ALA A 72 -9.98 7.99 -17.98
N GLY A 73 -10.94 7.16 -18.33
CA GLY A 73 -10.74 5.99 -19.18
C GLY A 73 -10.08 4.81 -18.46
N ARG A 74 -10.25 4.68 -17.15
CA ARG A 74 -9.85 3.52 -16.33
C ARG A 74 -11.05 3.03 -15.54
N MET A 75 -11.23 1.73 -15.43
CA MET A 75 -12.26 1.16 -14.55
C MET A 75 -11.81 1.20 -13.10
N VAL A 76 -12.74 1.38 -12.19
CA VAL A 76 -12.46 1.57 -10.77
C VAL A 76 -13.09 0.45 -9.95
N HIS A 77 -12.29 -0.21 -9.13
CA HIS A 77 -12.73 -1.10 -8.07
C HIS A 77 -12.66 -0.38 -6.72
N VAL A 78 -13.67 -0.53 -5.89
CA VAL A 78 -13.68 -0.07 -4.49
C VAL A 78 -13.65 -1.30 -3.60
N GLY A 79 -12.52 -1.49 -2.88
CA GLY A 79 -12.32 -2.57 -1.93
C GLY A 79 -13.23 -2.46 -0.72
N THR A 80 -13.43 -3.57 -0.03
CA THR A 80 -14.27 -3.65 1.17
C THR A 80 -13.63 -2.93 2.36
N VAL A 81 -14.43 -2.65 3.39
CA VAL A 81 -13.97 -1.88 4.55
C VAL A 81 -13.19 -2.75 5.54
N ASP A 82 -13.53 -4.03 5.63
CA ASP A 82 -13.09 -4.98 6.65
C ASP A 82 -11.92 -5.86 6.22
N SER A 83 -11.73 -6.04 4.92
CA SER A 83 -10.75 -6.98 4.37
C SER A 83 -9.73 -6.28 3.46
N PRO A 84 -8.46 -6.67 3.50
CA PRO A 84 -7.48 -6.18 2.54
C PRO A 84 -7.82 -6.72 1.14
N VAL A 85 -7.50 -5.94 0.11
CA VAL A 85 -7.53 -6.42 -1.27
C VAL A 85 -6.48 -7.51 -1.42
N VAL A 86 -6.87 -8.68 -1.95
CA VAL A 86 -5.98 -9.83 -2.15
C VAL A 86 -5.81 -10.16 -3.64
N ARG A 87 -4.80 -10.97 -3.96
CA ARG A 87 -4.48 -11.38 -5.35
C ARG A 87 -5.68 -11.99 -6.09
N ALA A 88 -6.50 -12.79 -5.40
CA ALA A 88 -7.69 -13.40 -5.98
C ALA A 88 -8.68 -12.35 -6.49
N ASP A 89 -8.86 -11.26 -5.76
CA ASP A 89 -9.76 -10.16 -6.15
C ASP A 89 -9.31 -9.55 -7.47
N VAL A 90 -8.01 -9.24 -7.59
CA VAL A 90 -7.46 -8.64 -8.83
C VAL A 90 -7.58 -9.60 -10.00
N THR A 91 -7.42 -10.90 -9.79
CA THR A 91 -7.65 -11.90 -10.84
C THR A 91 -9.08 -11.84 -11.37
N HIS A 92 -10.07 -11.72 -10.48
CA HIS A 92 -11.48 -11.56 -10.86
C HIS A 92 -11.75 -10.23 -11.58
N MET A 93 -11.14 -9.12 -11.08
CA MET A 93 -11.24 -7.81 -11.73
C MET A 93 -10.70 -7.85 -13.17
N ILE A 94 -9.53 -8.47 -13.39
CA ILE A 94 -8.93 -8.63 -14.71
C ILE A 94 -9.83 -9.47 -15.64
N ALA A 95 -10.41 -10.56 -15.12
CA ALA A 95 -11.32 -11.40 -15.90
C ALA A 95 -12.59 -10.64 -16.31
N GLU A 96 -13.15 -9.83 -15.40
CA GLU A 96 -14.33 -9.00 -15.70
C GLU A 96 -14.00 -7.86 -16.66
N PHE A 97 -12.85 -7.19 -16.47
CA PHE A 97 -12.34 -6.16 -17.37
C PHE A 97 -12.19 -6.67 -18.82
N ARG A 98 -11.59 -7.85 -18.99
CA ARG A 98 -11.43 -8.47 -20.32
C ARG A 98 -12.76 -8.78 -20.98
N ARG A 99 -13.75 -9.25 -20.21
CA ARG A 99 -15.12 -9.46 -20.73
C ARG A 99 -15.76 -8.17 -21.17
N ALA A 100 -15.61 -7.09 -20.40
CA ALA A 100 -16.14 -5.78 -20.72
C ALA A 100 -15.53 -5.21 -22.01
N ILE A 101 -14.23 -5.34 -22.22
CA ILE A 101 -13.54 -4.92 -23.44
C ILE A 101 -13.99 -5.77 -24.63
N GLY A 102 -14.05 -7.10 -24.48
CA GLY A 102 -14.47 -8.03 -25.54
C GLY A 102 -15.91 -7.82 -26.00
N ALA A 103 -16.79 -7.32 -25.11
CA ALA A 103 -18.15 -6.96 -25.44
C ALA A 103 -18.29 -5.57 -26.11
N GLY A 104 -17.18 -4.87 -26.37
CA GLY A 104 -17.17 -3.55 -27.03
C GLY A 104 -17.59 -2.38 -26.13
N SER A 105 -18.03 -2.64 -24.90
CA SER A 105 -18.52 -1.62 -23.96
C SER A 105 -17.39 -0.75 -23.37
N ALA A 106 -16.14 -1.16 -23.53
CA ALA A 106 -14.98 -0.50 -22.93
C ALA A 106 -13.78 -0.32 -23.89
N ALA A 107 -14.02 -0.16 -25.18
CA ALA A 107 -12.97 -0.11 -26.22
C ALA A 107 -11.89 0.99 -26.04
N ARG A 108 -12.07 1.93 -25.09
CA ARG A 108 -11.11 3.00 -24.78
C ARG A 108 -10.55 2.95 -23.36
N VAL A 109 -10.82 1.88 -22.62
CA VAL A 109 -10.39 1.78 -21.23
C VAL A 109 -8.94 1.27 -21.17
N LYS A 110 -8.09 1.98 -20.40
CA LYS A 110 -6.64 1.76 -20.36
C LYS A 110 -6.20 0.82 -19.25
N GLY A 111 -7.05 0.53 -18.26
CA GLY A 111 -6.68 -0.29 -17.13
C GLY A 111 -7.66 -0.21 -15.95
N ILE A 112 -7.22 -0.65 -14.78
CA ILE A 112 -8.02 -0.72 -13.57
C ILE A 112 -7.34 0.09 -12.46
N ASP A 113 -8.10 0.94 -11.77
CA ASP A 113 -7.72 1.58 -10.51
C ASP A 113 -8.37 0.81 -9.36
N VAL A 114 -7.56 0.28 -8.47
CA VAL A 114 -8.01 -0.51 -7.32
C VAL A 114 -7.88 0.34 -6.05
N LEU A 115 -9.01 0.84 -5.56
CA LEU A 115 -9.07 1.59 -4.31
C LEU A 115 -9.17 0.60 -3.14
N GLY A 116 -8.26 0.67 -2.18
CA GLY A 116 -8.26 -0.20 -1.01
C GLY A 116 -7.80 0.51 0.25
N TRP A 117 -8.39 0.15 1.39
CA TRP A 117 -7.91 0.59 2.70
C TRP A 117 -6.58 -0.07 3.05
N ASP A 118 -6.49 -1.36 2.75
CA ASP A 118 -5.33 -2.19 2.98
C ASP A 118 -5.15 -3.14 1.78
N PHE A 119 -3.93 -3.57 1.55
CA PHE A 119 -3.55 -4.51 0.51
C PHE A 119 -2.74 -5.64 1.14
N ALA A 120 -2.93 -6.87 0.67
CA ALA A 120 -2.11 -7.99 1.12
C ALA A 120 -0.63 -7.75 0.81
N LEU A 121 0.25 -8.23 1.67
CA LEU A 121 1.69 -7.87 1.67
C LEU A 121 2.45 -8.32 0.41
N ASP A 122 1.95 -9.33 -0.30
CA ASP A 122 2.57 -9.93 -1.49
C ASP A 122 2.04 -9.40 -2.83
N MET A 123 1.12 -8.41 -2.77
CA MET A 123 0.30 -8.01 -3.93
C MET A 123 1.02 -7.25 -5.02
N GLN A 124 1.91 -6.32 -4.66
CA GLN A 124 2.24 -5.22 -5.59
C GLN A 124 3.02 -5.66 -6.82
N GLU A 125 4.03 -6.46 -6.68
CA GLU A 125 4.92 -6.80 -7.81
C GLU A 125 4.38 -7.97 -8.63
N THR A 126 4.02 -9.07 -7.96
CA THR A 126 3.52 -10.28 -8.62
C THR A 126 2.22 -10.00 -9.37
N VAL A 127 1.29 -9.27 -8.75
CA VAL A 127 -0.01 -8.97 -9.35
C VAL A 127 0.11 -7.95 -10.48
N LYS A 128 0.97 -6.92 -10.36
CA LYS A 128 1.24 -5.99 -11.48
C LYS A 128 1.86 -6.72 -12.67
N GLN A 129 2.77 -7.67 -12.45
CA GLN A 129 3.37 -8.48 -13.52
C GLN A 129 2.33 -9.39 -14.18
N GLU A 130 1.46 -10.05 -13.41
CA GLU A 130 0.37 -10.88 -13.93
C GLU A 130 -0.64 -10.06 -14.75
N ALA A 131 -1.02 -8.89 -14.23
CA ALA A 131 -1.90 -7.96 -14.92
C ALA A 131 -1.28 -7.47 -16.23
N ALA A 132 0.00 -7.10 -16.22
CA ALA A 132 0.74 -6.66 -17.41
C ALA A 132 0.86 -7.79 -18.44
N ALA A 133 1.14 -9.02 -18.02
CA ALA A 133 1.13 -10.21 -18.88
C ALA A 133 -0.27 -10.47 -19.49
N ALA A 134 -1.32 -10.07 -18.79
CA ALA A 134 -2.69 -10.10 -19.26
C ALA A 134 -3.06 -8.89 -20.15
N GLY A 135 -2.15 -7.94 -20.36
CA GLY A 135 -2.38 -6.71 -21.12
C GLY A 135 -3.24 -5.68 -20.39
N VAL A 136 -3.30 -5.73 -19.05
CA VAL A 136 -4.09 -4.83 -18.22
C VAL A 136 -3.16 -4.03 -17.30
N ASP A 137 -3.23 -2.70 -17.37
CA ASP A 137 -2.54 -1.82 -16.44
C ASP A 137 -3.35 -1.67 -15.16
N VAL A 138 -2.77 -2.06 -14.01
CA VAL A 138 -3.43 -2.00 -12.69
C VAL A 138 -2.68 -1.04 -11.78
N LYS A 139 -3.42 -0.08 -11.21
CA LYS A 139 -2.94 0.84 -10.18
C LYS A 139 -3.56 0.47 -8.84
N PHE A 140 -2.73 0.36 -7.81
CA PHE A 140 -3.18 0.19 -6.43
C PHE A 140 -3.18 1.54 -5.73
N ILE A 141 -4.33 1.97 -5.25
CA ILE A 141 -4.56 3.30 -4.72
C ILE A 141 -5.10 3.16 -3.30
N ARG A 142 -4.38 3.73 -2.34
CA ARG A 142 -4.81 3.71 -0.95
C ARG A 142 -5.94 4.69 -0.72
N ILE A 143 -7.02 4.23 -0.09
CA ILE A 143 -8.07 5.08 0.43
C ILE A 143 -7.50 5.83 1.65
N PRO A 144 -7.43 7.17 1.62
CA PRO A 144 -6.90 7.95 2.72
C PRO A 144 -7.85 7.94 3.92
N ARG A 145 -7.32 8.06 5.13
CA ARG A 145 -8.12 8.07 6.36
C ARG A 145 -9.01 9.30 6.49
N GLU A 146 -8.59 10.38 5.89
CA GLU A 146 -9.27 11.66 5.84
C GLU A 146 -10.69 11.57 5.26
N VAL A 147 -11.00 10.51 4.51
CA VAL A 147 -12.38 10.24 4.03
C VAL A 147 -13.38 10.00 5.17
N LEU A 148 -12.90 9.67 6.36
CA LEU A 148 -13.70 9.48 7.57
C LEU A 148 -13.89 10.80 8.35
N GLU A 149 -13.14 11.83 7.99
CA GLU A 149 -13.19 13.14 8.63
C GLU A 149 -14.14 14.08 7.87
N LYS A 150 -15.35 14.32 8.42
CA LYS A 150 -16.34 15.18 7.80
C LYS A 150 -15.77 16.53 7.33
N LYS A 151 -14.89 17.13 8.14
CA LYS A 151 -14.25 18.43 7.81
C LYS A 151 -13.37 18.34 6.56
N ALA A 152 -12.57 17.27 6.42
CA ALA A 152 -11.71 17.07 5.26
C ALA A 152 -12.54 16.82 4.00
N VAL A 153 -13.61 16.03 4.11
CA VAL A 153 -14.58 15.78 3.02
C VAL A 153 -15.26 17.07 2.58
N ASP A 154 -15.79 17.86 3.53
CA ASP A 154 -16.47 19.13 3.24
C ASP A 154 -15.54 20.18 2.61
N GLN A 155 -14.24 20.13 2.90
CA GLN A 155 -13.22 21.02 2.35
C GLN A 155 -12.60 20.53 1.03
N GLY A 156 -12.87 19.27 0.63
CA GLY A 156 -12.27 18.66 -0.55
C GLY A 156 -10.79 18.33 -0.38
N ASP A 157 -10.30 18.24 0.86
CA ASP A 157 -8.90 17.95 1.19
C ASP A 157 -8.57 16.43 1.18
N ILE A 158 -9.27 15.68 0.33
CA ILE A 158 -9.07 14.24 0.19
C ILE A 158 -8.14 13.97 -0.99
N ARG A 159 -7.03 13.28 -0.71
CA ARG A 159 -6.07 12.88 -1.75
C ARG A 159 -5.87 11.36 -1.72
N PHE A 160 -6.14 10.74 -2.84
CA PHE A 160 -5.88 9.33 -3.06
C PHE A 160 -4.46 9.17 -3.61
N PHE A 161 -3.68 8.25 -3.05
CA PHE A 161 -2.29 8.04 -3.45
C PHE A 161 -2.11 6.65 -4.06
N GLU A 162 -1.51 6.58 -5.24
CA GLU A 162 -1.04 5.30 -5.78
C GLU A 162 0.12 4.79 -4.92
N LEU A 163 0.12 3.49 -4.62
CA LEU A 163 1.18 2.87 -3.83
C LEU A 163 2.49 2.85 -4.59
N ALA A 164 3.57 3.24 -3.92
CA ALA A 164 4.92 3.13 -4.44
C ALA A 164 5.33 1.65 -4.61
N ALA A 165 6.18 1.37 -5.59
CA ALA A 165 6.74 0.04 -5.81
C ALA A 165 8.12 -0.07 -5.15
N LEU A 166 8.33 -1.13 -4.37
CA LEU A 166 9.57 -1.42 -3.65
C LEU A 166 10.21 -2.70 -4.20
N ALA A 167 11.41 -2.59 -4.75
CA ALA A 167 12.23 -3.72 -5.14
C ALA A 167 13.22 -4.05 -4.02
N VAL A 168 13.28 -5.33 -3.66
CA VAL A 168 14.15 -5.85 -2.59
C VAL A 168 14.83 -7.12 -3.06
N GLU A 169 16.13 -7.21 -2.86
CA GLU A 169 16.89 -8.44 -3.04
C GLU A 169 17.16 -9.08 -1.68
N VAL A 170 16.88 -10.38 -1.59
CA VAL A 170 17.15 -11.16 -0.39
C VAL A 170 18.10 -12.30 -0.74
N ARG A 171 19.25 -12.35 -0.07
CA ARG A 171 20.29 -13.36 -0.29
C ARG A 171 20.58 -14.05 1.01
N GLY A 172 20.49 -15.38 1.03
CA GLY A 172 20.79 -16.21 2.20
C GLY A 172 22.06 -17.04 2.03
N VAL A 173 22.94 -17.02 3.02
CA VAL A 173 24.10 -17.93 3.12
C VAL A 173 24.05 -18.59 4.50
N LYS A 174 23.67 -19.87 4.54
CA LYS A 174 23.44 -20.60 5.80
C LYS A 174 22.37 -19.89 6.64
N ARG A 175 22.79 -19.33 7.80
CA ARG A 175 21.90 -18.61 8.73
C ARG A 175 21.93 -17.10 8.56
N ASP A 176 22.84 -16.57 7.76
CA ASP A 176 22.94 -15.15 7.49
C ASP A 176 22.07 -14.79 6.29
N VAL A 177 21.16 -13.87 6.49
CA VAL A 177 20.26 -13.36 5.45
C VAL A 177 20.52 -11.87 5.27
N THR A 178 20.90 -11.49 4.05
CA THR A 178 21.08 -10.09 3.66
C THR A 178 19.85 -9.62 2.92
N VAL A 179 19.31 -8.51 3.37
CA VAL A 179 18.21 -7.78 2.74
C VAL A 179 18.76 -6.49 2.17
N GLU A 180 18.54 -6.23 0.89
CA GLU A 180 19.03 -5.06 0.18
C GLU A 180 17.88 -4.41 -0.58
N LEU A 181 17.69 -3.09 -0.40
CA LEU A 181 16.79 -2.30 -1.23
C LEU A 181 17.48 -2.07 -2.58
N SER A 182 16.86 -2.50 -3.67
CA SER A 182 17.43 -2.37 -5.02
C SER A 182 16.78 -1.28 -5.85
N ASP A 183 15.51 -0.93 -5.58
CA ASP A 183 14.80 0.18 -6.24
C ASP A 183 13.59 0.62 -5.42
N PHE A 184 13.17 1.87 -5.60
CA PHE A 184 11.96 2.42 -5.02
C PHE A 184 11.33 3.45 -5.96
N MET A 185 10.19 3.10 -6.55
CA MET A 185 9.45 3.95 -7.47
C MET A 185 8.23 4.57 -6.81
N VAL A 186 8.24 5.91 -6.70
CA VAL A 186 7.08 6.69 -6.26
C VAL A 186 6.34 7.19 -7.50
N PRO A 187 5.01 6.95 -7.59
CA PRO A 187 4.18 7.54 -8.63
C PRO A 187 4.27 9.06 -8.60
N ARG A 188 4.42 9.69 -9.77
CA ARG A 188 4.75 11.13 -9.85
C ARG A 188 3.57 12.03 -10.15
N ASP A 189 2.39 11.45 -10.42
CA ASP A 189 1.23 12.20 -10.92
C ASP A 189 0.77 13.31 -9.96
N ASP A 190 0.89 13.09 -8.65
CA ASP A 190 0.48 14.03 -7.60
C ASP A 190 1.67 14.65 -6.81
N VAL A 191 2.90 14.48 -7.30
CA VAL A 191 4.09 15.00 -6.61
C VAL A 191 4.43 16.41 -7.13
N PRO A 192 4.70 17.39 -6.23
CA PRO A 192 5.14 18.72 -6.64
C PRO A 192 6.41 18.67 -7.50
N GLN A 193 6.46 19.50 -8.53
CA GLN A 193 7.56 19.49 -9.52
C GLN A 193 8.92 19.85 -8.90
N ASP A 194 8.95 20.71 -7.91
CA ASP A 194 10.17 21.07 -7.16
C ASP A 194 10.73 19.85 -6.40
N VAL A 195 9.88 19.00 -5.83
CA VAL A 195 10.28 17.74 -5.18
C VAL A 195 10.83 16.77 -6.22
N ILE A 196 10.13 16.59 -7.36
CA ILE A 196 10.60 15.72 -8.45
C ILE A 196 11.97 16.14 -8.94
N HIS A 197 12.20 17.45 -9.11
CA HIS A 197 13.48 17.98 -9.57
C HIS A 197 14.60 17.85 -8.51
N ALA A 198 14.28 17.84 -7.24
CA ALA A 198 15.23 17.68 -6.14
C ALA A 198 15.74 16.24 -6.00
N VAL A 199 14.92 15.24 -6.33
CA VAL A 199 15.27 13.82 -6.27
C VAL A 199 16.16 13.45 -7.46
N LYS A 200 17.35 12.93 -7.19
CA LYS A 200 18.33 12.54 -8.21
C LYS A 200 18.50 11.03 -8.34
N HIS A 201 18.30 10.33 -7.25
CA HIS A 201 18.43 8.88 -7.16
C HIS A 201 17.17 8.30 -6.52
N TRP A 202 16.79 7.07 -6.87
CA TRP A 202 15.59 6.43 -6.32
C TRP A 202 15.60 6.38 -4.78
N ALA A 203 16.78 6.17 -4.16
CA ALA A 203 16.90 6.17 -2.71
C ALA A 203 16.62 7.53 -2.07
N ASP A 204 16.66 8.64 -2.83
CA ASP A 204 16.37 9.98 -2.30
C ASP A 204 14.89 10.14 -1.93
N TRP A 205 14.02 9.30 -2.48
CA TRP A 205 12.62 9.23 -2.08
C TRP A 205 12.42 8.66 -0.67
N ILE A 206 13.40 7.94 -0.11
CA ILE A 206 13.26 7.26 1.17
C ILE A 206 13.71 8.17 2.32
N ASP A 207 12.82 8.45 3.28
CA ASP A 207 13.17 9.13 4.53
C ASP A 207 13.79 8.16 5.53
N TYR A 208 13.17 6.98 5.70
CA TYR A 208 13.74 5.87 6.46
C TYR A 208 13.09 4.54 6.08
N TRP A 209 13.74 3.45 6.44
CA TRP A 209 13.20 2.11 6.30
C TRP A 209 13.56 1.24 7.51
N ALA A 210 12.76 0.22 7.73
CA ALA A 210 12.85 -0.65 8.88
C ALA A 210 12.50 -2.08 8.49
N ILE A 211 13.01 -3.05 9.24
CA ILE A 211 12.79 -4.48 9.02
C ILE A 211 12.31 -5.15 10.30
N ASP A 212 11.36 -6.05 10.11
CA ASP A 212 11.00 -7.15 11.00
C ASP A 212 11.51 -8.44 10.34
N PHE A 213 12.46 -9.11 10.96
CA PHE A 213 13.05 -10.34 10.39
C PHE A 213 12.23 -11.60 10.65
N ASN A 214 11.18 -11.48 11.47
CA ASN A 214 10.35 -12.62 11.84
C ASN A 214 8.92 -12.17 12.17
N TYR A 215 8.26 -11.60 11.17
CA TYR A 215 6.91 -11.06 11.29
C TYR A 215 5.90 -12.11 11.76
N ARG A 216 5.20 -11.82 12.85
CA ARG A 216 4.19 -12.67 13.48
C ARG A 216 3.07 -11.83 14.08
N ASP A 217 1.93 -12.45 14.27
CA ASP A 217 0.79 -11.92 15.03
C ASP A 217 0.30 -10.55 14.53
N ASP A 218 0.36 -10.32 13.22
CA ASP A 218 -0.05 -9.07 12.56
C ASP A 218 0.59 -7.80 13.16
N THR A 219 1.73 -7.96 13.83
CA THR A 219 2.45 -6.87 14.48
C THR A 219 3.85 -6.72 13.88
N PHE A 220 4.15 -5.53 13.38
CA PHE A 220 5.48 -5.20 12.88
C PHE A 220 6.41 -4.87 14.05
N HIS A 221 7.45 -5.69 14.23
CA HIS A 221 8.53 -5.46 15.19
C HIS A 221 9.68 -4.74 14.50
N ASN A 222 10.02 -3.57 15.00
CA ASN A 222 11.11 -2.77 14.42
C ASN A 222 12.46 -3.28 14.96
N GLU A 223 12.97 -4.38 14.38
CA GLU A 223 14.20 -5.00 14.83
C GLU A 223 15.44 -4.28 14.29
N TRP A 224 15.34 -3.70 13.11
CA TRP A 224 16.40 -2.90 12.51
C TRP A 224 15.82 -1.75 11.70
N GLN A 225 16.62 -0.66 11.60
CA GLN A 225 16.22 0.52 10.84
C GLN A 225 17.41 1.34 10.34
N SER A 226 17.22 2.02 9.22
CA SER A 226 18.10 3.08 8.73
C SER A 226 17.29 4.32 8.38
N TYR A 227 17.75 5.49 8.79
CA TYR A 227 17.06 6.76 8.54
C TYR A 227 18.04 7.90 8.30
N ARG A 228 17.60 8.86 7.48
CA ARG A 228 18.37 10.08 7.22
C ARG A 228 18.28 11.03 8.41
N THR A 229 19.40 11.62 8.78
CA THR A 229 19.46 12.68 9.79
C THR A 229 19.97 13.98 9.17
N ARG A 230 19.89 15.08 9.93
CA ARG A 230 20.50 16.34 9.50
C ARG A 230 22.03 16.27 9.42
N ARG A 231 22.66 15.41 10.24
CA ARG A 231 24.12 15.23 10.30
C ARG A 231 24.62 14.20 9.32
N ASP A 232 23.83 13.14 9.13
CA ASP A 232 24.13 12.08 8.18
C ASP A 232 22.93 11.87 7.26
N ARG A 233 23.11 12.18 5.98
CA ARG A 233 22.10 12.00 4.94
C ARG A 233 22.23 10.67 4.20
N ALA A 234 23.28 9.89 4.48
CA ALA A 234 23.44 8.57 3.91
C ALA A 234 22.36 7.63 4.47
N LEU A 235 21.78 6.84 3.59
CA LEU A 235 20.87 5.78 3.96
C LEU A 235 21.59 4.45 3.73
N GLN A 236 21.66 3.63 4.77
CA GLN A 236 22.14 2.27 4.60
C GLN A 236 21.05 1.48 3.87
N LEU A 237 21.38 0.96 2.69
CA LEU A 237 20.42 0.29 1.81
C LEU A 237 20.41 -1.24 1.98
N SER A 238 21.28 -1.77 2.80
CA SER A 238 21.44 -3.20 2.98
C SER A 238 21.73 -3.52 4.45
N VAL A 239 21.23 -4.66 4.92
CA VAL A 239 21.49 -5.19 6.25
C VAL A 239 21.56 -6.71 6.23
N THR A 240 22.43 -7.29 7.05
CA THR A 240 22.53 -8.73 7.23
C THR A 240 22.06 -9.10 8.65
N HIS A 241 21.19 -10.09 8.73
CA HIS A 241 20.67 -10.66 9.98
C HIS A 241 21.07 -12.12 10.10
N ALA A 242 21.60 -12.52 11.27
CA ALA A 242 21.96 -13.88 11.59
C ALA A 242 20.84 -14.57 12.38
N TYR A 243 20.20 -15.56 11.79
CA TYR A 243 19.18 -16.35 12.48
C TYR A 243 19.80 -17.39 13.42
N HIS A 244 19.24 -17.52 14.60
CA HIS A 244 19.71 -18.51 15.59
C HIS A 244 19.30 -19.94 15.21
N GLU A 245 18.13 -20.11 14.59
CA GLU A 245 17.56 -21.42 14.25
C GLU A 245 17.22 -21.51 12.76
N PRO A 246 17.35 -22.71 12.15
CA PRO A 246 16.81 -22.94 10.82
C PRO A 246 15.28 -22.91 10.87
N GLY A 247 14.66 -22.45 9.78
CA GLY A 247 13.20 -22.36 9.71
C GLY A 247 12.70 -21.56 8.51
N ASP A 248 11.39 -21.47 8.42
CA ASP A 248 10.71 -20.63 7.45
C ASP A 248 10.29 -19.34 8.17
N TYR A 249 10.78 -18.20 7.67
CA TYR A 249 10.56 -16.88 8.24
C TYR A 249 9.84 -15.98 7.25
N THR A 250 9.11 -15.00 7.75
CA THR A 250 8.58 -13.91 6.93
C THR A 250 9.28 -12.62 7.32
N VAL A 251 10.10 -12.10 6.42
CA VAL A 251 10.75 -10.81 6.58
C VAL A 251 9.83 -9.72 6.05
N VAL A 252 9.51 -8.74 6.87
CA VAL A 252 8.69 -7.59 6.47
C VAL A 252 9.54 -6.33 6.44
N ILE A 253 9.59 -5.70 5.29
CA ILE A 253 10.31 -4.46 5.02
C ILE A 253 9.29 -3.32 4.95
N LYS A 254 9.48 -2.27 5.72
CA LYS A 254 8.69 -1.06 5.71
C LYS A 254 9.53 0.13 5.31
N VAL A 255 9.13 0.82 4.26
CA VAL A 255 9.75 2.06 3.76
C VAL A 255 8.80 3.22 3.98
N ILE A 256 9.31 4.33 4.50
CA ILE A 256 8.59 5.60 4.60
C ILE A 256 9.26 6.59 3.65
N ASP A 257 8.48 7.13 2.73
CA ASP A 257 8.98 8.10 1.78
C ASP A 257 9.02 9.53 2.34
N ILE A 258 9.65 10.44 1.61
CA ILE A 258 9.76 11.87 1.99
C ILE A 258 8.40 12.59 1.97
N LEU A 259 7.38 12.01 1.35
CA LEU A 259 6.01 12.53 1.35
C LEU A 259 5.21 12.02 2.57
N GLY A 260 5.76 11.05 3.32
CA GLY A 260 5.16 10.46 4.51
C GLY A 260 4.28 9.25 4.24
N ASN A 261 4.29 8.70 3.03
CA ASN A 261 3.58 7.47 2.70
C ASN A 261 4.40 6.26 3.16
N ASP A 262 3.71 5.19 3.55
CA ASP A 262 4.34 3.93 3.89
C ASP A 262 4.12 2.89 2.79
N THR A 263 5.20 2.18 2.47
CA THR A 263 5.19 1.02 1.57
C THR A 263 5.74 -0.17 2.33
N THR A 264 5.03 -1.26 2.32
CA THR A 264 5.39 -2.48 3.06
C THR A 264 5.49 -3.65 2.09
N LYS A 265 6.57 -4.44 2.23
CA LYS A 265 6.80 -5.66 1.44
C LYS A 265 7.13 -6.81 2.37
N ALA A 266 6.49 -7.96 2.17
CA ALA A 266 6.84 -9.20 2.84
C ALA A 266 7.60 -10.13 1.89
N VAL A 267 8.62 -10.78 2.41
CA VAL A 267 9.44 -11.74 1.66
C VAL A 267 9.58 -13.02 2.49
N PRO A 268 9.13 -14.17 1.98
CA PRO A 268 9.38 -15.45 2.64
C PRO A 268 10.86 -15.81 2.51
N VAL A 269 11.46 -16.23 3.61
CA VAL A 269 12.89 -16.58 3.70
C VAL A 269 13.02 -17.96 4.33
N LYS A 270 13.75 -18.83 3.66
CA LYS A 270 14.07 -20.17 4.18
C LYS A 270 15.50 -20.23 4.64
N VAL A 271 15.68 -20.38 5.94
CA VAL A 271 16.97 -20.53 6.63
C VAL A 271 17.27 -22.01 6.83
N ARG A 272 18.47 -22.45 6.46
CA ARG A 272 18.91 -23.85 6.54
C ARG A 272 19.97 -24.08 7.59
#